data_f97ed1f1f96eb1f507d11a6bffc792da
#
_entry.id   f97ed1f1f96eb1f507d11a6bffc792da
#
_cell.length_a   1.000
_cell.length_b   1.000
_cell.length_c   1.000
_cell.angle_alpha   90.00
_cell.angle_beta   90.00
_cell.angle_gamma   90.00
#
_symmetry.space_group_name_H-M   'P 1'
#
loop_
_entity.id
_entity.type
_entity.pdbx_description
1 polymer ?
#
loop_
_entity_poly.entity_id
_entity_poly.type
_entity_poly.pdbx_seq_one_letter_code
_entity_poly.pdbx_strand_id
1 'polypeptide(L)'
;MNVALFPDLIVNGELVPHALVAAETQNQEAPKGKPGIAWRKATNAVAIRTLLLQEAVARGVTPARQEVGPGRFETDEEAQIRGLLEQAVSVTPPNAKEIKAEWQKDPSRFRTPPLWEASHILCACDPRDAEARQKALSRITAIAAVLAGDPKGFAALAARESECGSKDSGGALGQLGPGDTVPEFEAVLRKLSEGETTSEPVLTRHGYHIIRLDALAEGQVLPFEAVRSKIAEAMEKAAWAKEARDFVDQLVKGADIEGADFSMV
;
A
#
# COMPACT_ATOMS: atom_id res chain seq x y z
N MET A 1 -17.96 40.80 -6.02
CA MET A 1 -18.88 39.66 -5.93
C MET A 1 -18.29 38.71 -4.90
N ASN A 2 -19.05 38.44 -3.80
CA ASN A 2 -18.63 37.43 -2.81
C ASN A 2 -18.81 36.06 -3.49
N VAL A 3 -17.73 35.45 -3.93
CA VAL A 3 -17.75 34.05 -4.36
C VAL A 3 -17.99 33.23 -3.08
N ALA A 4 -19.07 32.47 -3.05
CA ALA A 4 -19.36 31.57 -1.94
C ALA A 4 -18.14 30.64 -1.75
N LEU A 5 -17.72 30.45 -0.51
CA LEU A 5 -16.56 29.59 -0.19
C LEU A 5 -16.78 28.14 -0.66
N PHE A 6 -18.05 27.75 -0.78
CA PHE A 6 -18.52 26.44 -1.22
C PHE A 6 -19.70 26.69 -2.18
N PRO A 7 -19.46 26.79 -3.49
CA PRO A 7 -20.53 26.97 -4.48
C PRO A 7 -21.45 25.75 -4.52
N ASP A 8 -22.70 26.00 -4.94
CA ASP A 8 -23.63 24.91 -5.22
C ASP A 8 -23.08 24.03 -6.35
N LEU A 9 -23.23 22.72 -6.23
CA LEU A 9 -22.93 21.78 -7.28
C LEU A 9 -24.21 21.53 -8.08
N ILE A 10 -24.18 21.86 -9.37
CA ILE A 10 -25.27 21.58 -10.30
C ILE A 10 -24.71 20.69 -11.42
N VAL A 11 -25.43 19.61 -11.75
CA VAL A 11 -25.02 18.65 -12.78
C VAL A 11 -26.20 18.45 -13.74
N ASN A 12 -26.06 18.89 -14.99
CA ASN A 12 -27.11 18.85 -16.02
C ASN A 12 -28.44 19.46 -15.53
N GLY A 13 -28.37 20.56 -14.79
CA GLY A 13 -29.51 21.27 -14.23
C GLY A 13 -30.07 20.67 -12.93
N GLU A 14 -29.53 19.56 -12.43
CA GLU A 14 -29.89 18.99 -11.14
C GLU A 14 -29.03 19.55 -10.02
N LEU A 15 -29.66 20.14 -9.00
CA LEU A 15 -28.96 20.63 -7.81
C LEU A 15 -28.59 19.46 -6.90
N VAL A 16 -27.30 19.27 -6.69
CA VAL A 16 -26.77 18.23 -5.79
C VAL A 16 -26.74 18.75 -4.34
N PRO A 17 -27.37 18.02 -3.38
CA PRO A 17 -27.40 18.47 -1.99
C PRO A 17 -26.02 18.65 -1.40
N HIS A 18 -25.75 19.79 -0.76
CA HIS A 18 -24.49 20.08 -0.04
C HIS A 18 -24.11 18.99 0.97
N ALA A 19 -25.11 18.31 1.57
CA ALA A 19 -24.88 17.22 2.52
C ALA A 19 -24.10 16.05 1.90
N LEU A 20 -24.29 15.76 0.60
CA LEU A 20 -23.56 14.70 -0.10
C LEU A 20 -22.07 15.06 -0.29
N VAL A 21 -21.82 16.31 -0.68
CA VAL A 21 -20.44 16.82 -0.82
C VAL A 21 -19.75 16.87 0.54
N ALA A 22 -20.45 17.31 1.59
CA ALA A 22 -19.92 17.35 2.96
C ALA A 22 -19.58 15.94 3.50
N ALA A 23 -20.45 14.96 3.25
CA ALA A 23 -20.21 13.56 3.63
C ALA A 23 -18.98 13.00 2.90
N GLU A 24 -18.87 13.23 1.58
CA GLU A 24 -17.74 12.77 0.79
C GLU A 24 -16.43 13.47 1.17
N THR A 25 -16.49 14.73 1.64
CA THR A 25 -15.29 15.46 2.10
C THR A 25 -14.57 14.76 3.25
N GLN A 26 -15.31 14.01 4.09
CA GLN A 26 -14.71 13.24 5.20
C GLN A 26 -13.88 12.06 4.71
N ASN A 27 -14.15 11.57 3.50
CA ASN A 27 -13.41 10.47 2.86
C ASN A 27 -12.18 10.97 2.07
N GLN A 28 -12.02 12.30 1.91
CA GLN A 28 -10.96 12.88 1.10
C GLN A 28 -9.77 13.32 1.95
N GLU A 29 -8.58 12.84 1.61
CA GLU A 29 -7.35 13.30 2.23
C GLU A 29 -6.97 14.72 1.75
N ALA A 30 -6.61 15.57 2.70
CA ALA A 30 -6.04 16.88 2.43
C ALA A 30 -4.90 17.21 3.40
N PRO A 31 -3.90 18.02 2.98
CA PRO A 31 -2.86 18.52 3.88
C PRO A 31 -3.46 19.31 5.06
N LYS A 32 -2.84 19.21 6.25
CA LYS A 32 -3.27 19.98 7.42
C LYS A 32 -3.41 21.47 7.07
N GLY A 33 -4.57 22.06 7.45
CA GLY A 33 -4.85 23.48 7.24
C GLY A 33 -5.33 23.86 5.83
N LYS A 34 -5.59 22.87 4.93
CA LYS A 34 -6.11 23.11 3.58
C LYS A 34 -7.42 22.35 3.30
N PRO A 35 -8.49 22.56 4.08
CA PRO A 35 -9.76 21.81 3.92
C PRO A 35 -10.42 22.03 2.56
N GLY A 36 -10.17 23.16 1.90
CA GLY A 36 -10.69 23.45 0.57
C GLY A 36 -10.20 22.48 -0.52
N ILE A 37 -9.08 21.78 -0.31
CA ILE A 37 -8.61 20.73 -1.23
C ILE A 37 -9.50 19.49 -1.11
N ALA A 38 -9.82 19.06 0.13
CA ALA A 38 -10.74 17.94 0.35
C ALA A 38 -12.12 18.22 -0.21
N TRP A 39 -12.62 19.45 0.00
CA TRP A 39 -13.93 19.85 -0.55
C TRP A 39 -13.97 19.77 -2.08
N ARG A 40 -12.98 20.34 -2.79
CA ARG A 40 -12.90 20.27 -4.26
C ARG A 40 -12.85 18.83 -4.77
N LYS A 41 -12.03 17.98 -4.14
CA LYS A 41 -11.98 16.55 -4.50
C LYS A 41 -13.33 15.88 -4.31
N ALA A 42 -14.00 16.15 -3.18
CA ALA A 42 -15.32 15.62 -2.89
C ALA A 42 -16.37 16.12 -3.90
N THR A 43 -16.34 17.40 -4.25
CA THR A 43 -17.24 17.98 -5.23
C THR A 43 -17.08 17.31 -6.60
N ASN A 44 -15.85 17.10 -7.06
CA ASN A 44 -15.58 16.39 -8.32
C ASN A 44 -16.04 14.92 -8.25
N ALA A 45 -15.78 14.23 -7.14
CA ALA A 45 -16.23 12.85 -6.96
C ALA A 45 -17.76 12.72 -6.97
N VAL A 46 -18.45 13.62 -6.29
CA VAL A 46 -19.92 13.64 -6.24
C VAL A 46 -20.50 14.02 -7.61
N ALA A 47 -19.88 14.98 -8.33
CA ALA A 47 -20.30 15.33 -9.70
C ALA A 47 -20.19 14.12 -10.65
N ILE A 48 -19.08 13.40 -10.64
CA ILE A 48 -18.89 12.17 -11.43
C ILE A 48 -19.93 11.11 -11.03
N ARG A 49 -20.17 10.89 -9.74
CA ARG A 49 -21.19 9.94 -9.27
C ARG A 49 -22.58 10.30 -9.79
N THR A 50 -22.95 11.58 -9.72
CA THR A 50 -24.24 12.07 -10.23
C THR A 50 -24.36 11.83 -11.75
N LEU A 51 -23.33 12.16 -12.53
CA LEU A 51 -23.30 11.89 -13.96
C LEU A 51 -23.47 10.42 -14.30
N LEU A 52 -22.77 9.54 -13.59
CA LEU A 52 -22.88 8.10 -13.80
C LEU A 52 -24.30 7.59 -13.50
N LEU A 53 -24.93 8.10 -12.44
CA LEU A 53 -26.31 7.73 -12.11
C LEU A 53 -27.30 8.24 -13.15
N GLN A 54 -27.16 9.49 -13.62
CA GLN A 54 -27.98 10.05 -14.70
C GLN A 54 -27.85 9.23 -15.97
N GLU A 55 -26.64 8.85 -16.35
CA GLU A 55 -26.37 8.02 -17.54
C GLU A 55 -26.93 6.59 -17.37
N ALA A 56 -26.79 6.02 -16.17
CA ALA A 56 -27.38 4.71 -15.86
C ALA A 56 -28.90 4.71 -16.02
N VAL A 57 -29.58 5.76 -15.53
CA VAL A 57 -31.00 5.94 -15.71
C VAL A 57 -31.36 6.14 -17.19
N ALA A 58 -30.63 6.98 -17.92
CA ALA A 58 -30.83 7.21 -19.34
C ALA A 58 -30.72 5.95 -20.19
N ARG A 59 -29.80 5.02 -19.81
CA ARG A 59 -29.63 3.71 -20.45
C ARG A 59 -30.56 2.62 -19.91
N GLY A 60 -31.38 2.92 -18.92
CA GLY A 60 -32.34 1.96 -18.34
C GLY A 60 -31.65 0.86 -17.53
N VAL A 61 -30.50 1.15 -16.92
CA VAL A 61 -29.77 0.18 -16.06
C VAL A 61 -30.56 -0.06 -14.79
N THR A 62 -31.00 -1.30 -14.60
CA THR A 62 -31.70 -1.73 -13.39
C THR A 62 -30.67 -2.18 -12.33
N PRO A 63 -30.79 -1.70 -11.07
CA PRO A 63 -29.86 -2.12 -10.02
C PRO A 63 -30.03 -3.61 -9.71
N ALA A 64 -28.91 -4.36 -9.79
CA ALA A 64 -28.82 -5.77 -9.42
C ALA A 64 -27.74 -5.91 -8.36
N ARG A 65 -28.13 -5.76 -7.08
CA ARG A 65 -27.19 -5.73 -5.96
C ARG A 65 -26.41 -7.03 -5.86
N GLN A 66 -25.10 -6.91 -5.69
CA GLN A 66 -24.19 -8.01 -5.40
C GLN A 66 -23.77 -7.97 -3.93
N GLU A 67 -23.47 -9.15 -3.38
CA GLU A 67 -22.89 -9.27 -2.05
C GLU A 67 -21.38 -8.93 -2.14
N VAL A 68 -20.96 -7.88 -1.40
CA VAL A 68 -19.58 -7.39 -1.38
C VAL A 68 -18.78 -7.89 -0.17
N GLY A 69 -19.42 -8.65 0.69
CA GLY A 69 -18.83 -9.29 1.87
C GLY A 69 -19.92 -9.96 2.69
N PRO A 70 -19.59 -10.82 3.68
CA PRO A 70 -20.58 -11.60 4.41
C PRO A 70 -21.73 -10.74 4.96
N GLY A 71 -22.94 -10.90 4.39
CA GLY A 71 -24.15 -10.16 4.75
C GLY A 71 -24.18 -8.68 4.33
N ARG A 72 -23.22 -8.22 3.53
CA ARG A 72 -23.13 -6.83 3.05
C ARG A 72 -23.40 -6.79 1.55
N PHE A 73 -24.38 -6.05 1.16
CA PHE A 73 -24.78 -5.86 -0.24
C PHE A 73 -24.47 -4.44 -0.70
N GLU A 74 -24.25 -4.30 -2.00
CA GLU A 74 -24.19 -2.99 -2.66
C GLU A 74 -25.47 -2.19 -2.37
N THR A 75 -25.36 -0.88 -2.38
CA THR A 75 -26.52 0.02 -2.52
C THR A 75 -27.08 -0.06 -3.94
N ASP A 76 -28.29 0.43 -4.15
CA ASP A 76 -28.89 0.49 -5.51
C ASP A 76 -28.05 1.36 -6.45
N GLU A 77 -27.51 2.48 -5.95
CA GLU A 77 -26.66 3.37 -6.71
C GLU A 77 -25.33 2.70 -7.12
N GLU A 78 -24.66 1.97 -6.19
CA GLU A 78 -23.46 1.22 -6.49
C GLU A 78 -23.72 0.14 -7.56
N ALA A 79 -24.82 -0.60 -7.43
CA ALA A 79 -25.23 -1.60 -8.40
C ALA A 79 -25.56 -1.00 -9.77
N GLN A 80 -26.18 0.19 -9.81
CA GLN A 80 -26.44 0.91 -11.07
C GLN A 80 -25.16 1.39 -11.73
N ILE A 81 -24.23 2.00 -10.99
CA ILE A 81 -22.94 2.46 -11.52
C ILE A 81 -22.12 1.27 -12.04
N ARG A 82 -22.05 0.19 -11.29
CA ARG A 82 -21.38 -1.04 -11.74
C ARG A 82 -22.00 -1.57 -13.03
N GLY A 83 -23.33 -1.72 -13.06
CA GLY A 83 -24.06 -2.20 -14.24
C GLY A 83 -23.87 -1.29 -15.45
N LEU A 84 -23.83 0.04 -15.28
CA LEU A 84 -23.50 0.98 -16.33
C LEU A 84 -22.10 0.75 -16.89
N LEU A 85 -21.10 0.64 -16.01
CA LEU A 85 -19.70 0.43 -16.43
C LEU A 85 -19.51 -0.92 -17.11
N GLU A 86 -20.16 -1.99 -16.66
CA GLU A 86 -20.17 -3.30 -17.32
C GLU A 86 -20.76 -3.25 -18.74
N GLN A 87 -21.74 -2.38 -18.99
CA GLN A 87 -22.33 -2.19 -20.32
C GLN A 87 -21.49 -1.25 -21.21
N ALA A 88 -20.89 -0.22 -20.63
CA ALA A 88 -20.20 0.83 -21.37
C ALA A 88 -18.74 0.51 -21.68
N VAL A 89 -18.10 -0.28 -20.81
CA VAL A 89 -16.67 -0.60 -20.88
C VAL A 89 -16.49 -2.01 -21.42
N SER A 90 -15.86 -2.11 -22.58
CA SER A 90 -15.52 -3.40 -23.18
C SER A 90 -14.02 -3.45 -23.45
N VAL A 91 -13.35 -4.45 -22.92
CA VAL A 91 -11.92 -4.64 -23.07
C VAL A 91 -11.64 -5.95 -23.78
N THR A 92 -10.80 -5.91 -24.79
CA THR A 92 -10.30 -7.14 -25.42
C THR A 92 -9.18 -7.71 -24.53
N PRO A 93 -9.27 -8.98 -24.10
CA PRO A 93 -8.20 -9.63 -23.36
C PRO A 93 -6.87 -9.60 -24.11
N PRO A 94 -5.73 -9.39 -23.43
CA PRO A 94 -4.44 -9.37 -24.08
C PRO A 94 -4.10 -10.73 -24.66
N ASN A 95 -3.53 -10.74 -25.86
CA ASN A 95 -3.08 -11.98 -26.47
C ASN A 95 -1.74 -12.47 -25.90
N ALA A 96 -1.37 -13.72 -26.19
CA ALA A 96 -0.15 -14.34 -25.63
C ALA A 96 1.15 -13.58 -25.99
N LYS A 97 1.19 -12.90 -27.14
CA LYS A 97 2.35 -12.11 -27.58
C LYS A 97 2.48 -10.84 -26.75
N GLU A 98 1.38 -10.16 -26.48
CA GLU A 98 1.32 -8.96 -25.64
C GLU A 98 1.72 -9.25 -24.21
N ILE A 99 1.18 -10.32 -23.62
CA ILE A 99 1.52 -10.77 -22.27
C ILE A 99 3.02 -11.08 -22.15
N LYS A 100 3.58 -11.79 -23.16
CA LYS A 100 5.01 -12.11 -23.20
C LYS A 100 5.86 -10.85 -23.35
N ALA A 101 5.44 -9.91 -24.19
CA ALA A 101 6.13 -8.63 -24.37
C ALA A 101 6.16 -7.80 -23.08
N GLU A 102 5.06 -7.82 -22.30
CA GLU A 102 5.02 -7.13 -20.99
C GLU A 102 6.01 -7.75 -20.00
N TRP A 103 6.10 -9.07 -19.93
CA TRP A 103 7.10 -9.76 -19.11
C TRP A 103 8.53 -9.42 -19.54
N GLN A 104 8.78 -9.35 -20.86
CA GLN A 104 10.10 -9.07 -21.42
C GLN A 104 10.60 -7.64 -21.18
N LYS A 105 9.72 -6.67 -20.91
CA LYS A 105 10.12 -5.29 -20.60
C LYS A 105 11.00 -5.21 -19.36
N ASP A 106 10.66 -5.96 -18.33
CA ASP A 106 11.42 -6.04 -17.09
C ASP A 106 11.08 -7.33 -16.32
N PRO A 107 11.77 -8.43 -16.62
CA PRO A 107 11.56 -9.70 -15.92
C PRO A 107 11.87 -9.62 -14.42
N SER A 108 12.71 -8.67 -13.98
CA SER A 108 13.09 -8.53 -12.57
C SER A 108 11.91 -8.13 -11.66
N ARG A 109 10.86 -7.52 -12.22
CA ARG A 109 9.59 -7.20 -11.51
C ARG A 109 8.88 -8.47 -11.02
N PHE A 110 9.17 -9.61 -11.60
CA PHE A 110 8.56 -10.89 -11.26
C PHE A 110 9.51 -11.77 -10.44
N ARG A 111 10.33 -11.13 -9.60
CA ARG A 111 11.21 -11.83 -8.68
C ARG A 111 10.44 -12.24 -7.43
N THR A 112 10.69 -13.46 -6.94
CA THR A 112 10.23 -13.85 -5.61
C THR A 112 10.88 -12.98 -4.55
N PRO A 113 10.22 -12.72 -3.40
CA PRO A 113 10.88 -12.00 -2.32
C PRO A 113 12.13 -12.76 -1.83
N PRO A 114 13.13 -12.05 -1.31
CA PRO A 114 14.26 -12.69 -0.64
C PRO A 114 13.80 -13.33 0.67
N LEU A 115 14.56 -14.34 1.13
CA LEU A 115 14.44 -14.90 2.46
C LEU A 115 15.77 -14.71 3.18
N TRP A 116 15.69 -14.30 4.43
CA TRP A 116 16.83 -14.14 5.33
C TRP A 116 16.78 -15.18 6.44
N GLU A 117 17.91 -15.69 6.85
CA GLU A 117 18.07 -16.28 8.16
C GLU A 117 18.90 -15.31 8.98
N ALA A 118 18.41 -14.96 10.16
CA ALA A 118 19.08 -13.95 10.99
C ALA A 118 19.06 -14.34 12.47
N SER A 119 20.08 -13.89 13.15
CA SER A 119 20.19 -13.93 14.61
C SER A 119 20.28 -12.52 15.18
N HIS A 120 19.78 -12.31 16.38
CA HIS A 120 19.89 -11.02 17.04
C HIS A 120 20.13 -11.12 18.55
N ILE A 121 20.65 -10.05 19.12
CA ILE A 121 20.72 -9.80 20.56
C ILE A 121 19.92 -8.54 20.82
N LEU A 122 18.97 -8.59 21.76
CA LEU A 122 18.11 -7.46 22.13
C LEU A 122 18.44 -6.99 23.55
N CYS A 123 18.70 -5.69 23.69
CA CYS A 123 18.56 -4.99 24.98
C CYS A 123 17.27 -4.18 24.92
N ALA A 124 16.24 -4.67 25.62
CA ALA A 124 14.89 -4.11 25.57
C ALA A 124 14.82 -2.76 26.28
N CYS A 125 14.11 -1.79 25.69
CA CYS A 125 13.77 -0.53 26.33
C CYS A 125 12.58 0.11 25.62
N ASP A 126 11.85 0.97 26.31
CA ASP A 126 10.94 1.91 25.64
C ASP A 126 11.80 3.05 25.03
N PRO A 127 11.79 3.25 23.72
CA PRO A 127 12.56 4.30 23.08
C PRO A 127 12.20 5.72 23.50
N ARG A 128 11.03 5.91 24.13
CA ARG A 128 10.53 7.19 24.66
C ARG A 128 11.11 7.50 26.05
N ASP A 129 11.53 6.48 26.80
CA ASP A 129 12.20 6.63 28.08
C ASP A 129 13.71 6.87 27.85
N ALA A 130 14.16 8.08 28.10
CA ALA A 130 15.56 8.49 27.85
C ALA A 130 16.54 7.74 28.73
N GLU A 131 16.20 7.45 30.00
CA GLU A 131 17.08 6.75 30.94
C GLU A 131 17.19 5.27 30.58
N ALA A 132 16.06 4.60 30.35
CA ALA A 132 16.04 3.20 29.92
C ALA A 132 16.80 3.01 28.59
N ARG A 133 16.59 3.91 27.65
CA ARG A 133 17.29 3.92 26.35
C ARG A 133 18.79 4.07 26.50
N GLN A 134 19.26 4.97 27.37
CA GLN A 134 20.69 5.18 27.60
C GLN A 134 21.34 3.94 28.27
N LYS A 135 20.64 3.29 29.21
CA LYS A 135 21.11 2.04 29.83
C LYS A 135 21.19 0.92 28.80
N ALA A 136 20.16 0.73 28.00
CA ALA A 136 20.14 -0.27 26.92
C ALA A 136 21.24 -0.03 25.87
N LEU A 137 21.45 1.23 25.47
CA LEU A 137 22.53 1.59 24.53
C LEU A 137 23.91 1.26 25.10
N SER A 138 24.18 1.62 26.34
CA SER A 138 25.47 1.31 26.98
C SER A 138 25.73 -0.19 27.05
N ARG A 139 24.71 -0.98 27.40
CA ARG A 139 24.80 -2.45 27.50
C ARG A 139 25.04 -3.08 26.12
N ILE A 140 24.23 -2.71 25.12
CA ILE A 140 24.35 -3.29 23.78
C ILE A 140 25.67 -2.90 23.10
N THR A 141 26.20 -1.70 23.37
CA THR A 141 27.51 -1.26 22.88
C THR A 141 28.66 -2.09 23.49
N ALA A 142 28.56 -2.43 24.78
CA ALA A 142 29.53 -3.33 25.41
C ALA A 142 29.51 -4.74 24.77
N ILE A 143 28.29 -5.25 24.47
CA ILE A 143 28.09 -6.53 23.77
C ILE A 143 28.70 -6.47 22.35
N ALA A 144 28.48 -5.38 21.62
CA ALA A 144 29.06 -5.16 20.29
C ALA A 144 30.61 -5.20 20.33
N ALA A 145 31.20 -4.55 21.34
CA ALA A 145 32.64 -4.55 21.50
C ALA A 145 33.24 -5.98 21.77
N VAL A 146 32.53 -6.81 22.52
CA VAL A 146 32.91 -8.20 22.73
C VAL A 146 32.81 -9.00 21.44
N LEU A 147 31.73 -8.82 20.68
CA LEU A 147 31.52 -9.49 19.39
C LEU A 147 32.55 -9.08 18.33
N ALA A 148 33.01 -7.85 18.35
CA ALA A 148 34.09 -7.41 17.45
C ALA A 148 35.37 -8.17 17.66
N GLY A 149 35.67 -8.60 18.91
CA GLY A 149 36.81 -9.42 19.26
C GLY A 149 36.61 -10.92 19.04
N ASP A 150 35.41 -11.41 19.18
CA ASP A 150 35.03 -12.82 19.00
C ASP A 150 33.63 -12.94 18.30
N PRO A 151 33.59 -12.83 16.97
CA PRO A 151 32.33 -12.98 16.24
C PRO A 151 31.64 -14.36 16.38
N LYS A 152 32.45 -15.41 16.69
CA LYS A 152 31.90 -16.77 16.86
C LYS A 152 31.15 -16.95 18.17
N GLY A 153 31.40 -16.07 19.14
CA GLY A 153 30.70 -16.04 20.44
C GLY A 153 29.27 -15.54 20.39
N PHE A 154 28.71 -15.20 19.19
CA PHE A 154 27.39 -14.58 19.07
C PHE A 154 26.28 -15.37 19.78
N ALA A 155 26.16 -16.66 19.52
CA ALA A 155 25.09 -17.49 20.13
C ALA A 155 25.22 -17.57 21.66
N ALA A 156 26.42 -17.68 22.18
CA ALA A 156 26.65 -17.72 23.64
C ALA A 156 26.33 -16.36 24.30
N LEU A 157 26.67 -15.24 23.63
CA LEU A 157 26.31 -13.91 24.09
C LEU A 157 24.79 -13.67 23.99
N ALA A 158 24.15 -14.11 22.93
CA ALA A 158 22.70 -14.03 22.78
C ALA A 158 21.98 -14.79 23.91
N ALA A 159 22.41 -16.01 24.21
CA ALA A 159 21.85 -16.82 25.28
C ALA A 159 21.99 -16.17 26.67
N ARG A 160 23.08 -15.46 26.92
CA ARG A 160 23.37 -14.83 28.20
C ARG A 160 22.78 -13.42 28.32
N GLU A 161 22.84 -12.62 27.28
CA GLU A 161 22.62 -11.17 27.33
C GLU A 161 21.31 -10.71 26.67
N SER A 162 20.75 -11.52 25.75
CA SER A 162 19.56 -11.11 25.02
C SER A 162 18.30 -11.16 25.89
N GLU A 163 17.44 -10.17 25.74
CA GLU A 163 16.12 -10.08 26.38
C GLU A 163 14.98 -10.51 25.42
N CYS A 164 15.33 -11.05 24.25
CA CYS A 164 14.37 -11.71 23.36
C CYS A 164 14.22 -13.20 23.70
N GLY A 165 13.03 -13.76 23.46
CA GLY A 165 12.79 -15.21 23.62
C GLY A 165 13.66 -16.09 22.73
N SER A 166 14.20 -15.55 21.63
CA SER A 166 15.15 -16.25 20.74
C SER A 166 16.51 -16.56 21.40
N LYS A 167 16.80 -16.01 22.58
CA LYS A 167 18.04 -16.28 23.33
C LYS A 167 18.28 -17.77 23.55
N ASP A 168 17.21 -18.55 23.79
CA ASP A 168 17.30 -19.99 24.03
C ASP A 168 17.75 -20.78 22.78
N SER A 169 17.66 -20.14 21.61
CA SER A 169 18.18 -20.64 20.32
C SER A 169 19.40 -19.85 19.84
N GLY A 170 20.16 -19.25 20.78
CA GLY A 170 21.37 -18.48 20.45
C GLY A 170 21.10 -17.19 19.66
N GLY A 171 19.89 -16.63 19.79
CA GLY A 171 19.42 -15.43 19.11
C GLY A 171 18.77 -15.68 17.75
N ALA A 172 18.71 -16.92 17.27
CA ALA A 172 18.17 -17.25 15.95
C ALA A 172 16.67 -16.93 15.84
N LEU A 173 16.29 -16.25 14.76
CA LEU A 173 14.90 -15.88 14.45
C LEU A 173 14.27 -16.83 13.41
N GLY A 174 15.07 -17.76 12.84
CA GLY A 174 14.62 -18.59 11.73
C GLY A 174 14.55 -17.85 10.41
N GLN A 175 13.71 -18.35 9.49
CA GLN A 175 13.51 -17.73 8.18
C GLN A 175 12.58 -16.53 8.29
N LEU A 176 13.00 -15.44 7.67
CA LEU A 176 12.32 -14.15 7.64
C LEU A 176 12.11 -13.72 6.19
N GLY A 177 10.88 -13.30 5.87
CA GLY A 177 10.55 -12.64 4.62
C GLY A 177 10.33 -11.12 4.81
N PRO A 178 10.11 -10.37 3.73
CA PRO A 178 9.73 -8.97 3.81
C PRO A 178 8.44 -8.77 4.62
N GLY A 179 8.49 -7.89 5.62
CA GLY A 179 7.37 -7.58 6.50
C GLY A 179 7.29 -8.43 7.78
N ASP A 180 8.13 -9.45 7.97
CA ASP A 180 8.13 -10.28 9.17
C ASP A 180 8.80 -9.60 10.36
N THR A 181 9.55 -8.53 10.11
CA THR A 181 10.20 -7.74 11.16
C THR A 181 9.79 -6.27 11.10
N VAL A 182 10.13 -5.51 12.15
CA VAL A 182 9.90 -4.06 12.15
C VAL A 182 10.76 -3.38 11.07
N PRO A 183 10.29 -2.27 10.47
CA PRO A 183 10.95 -1.64 9.30
C PRO A 183 12.42 -1.31 9.53
N GLU A 184 12.80 -0.87 10.73
CA GLU A 184 14.18 -0.50 11.08
C GLU A 184 15.11 -1.72 11.07
N PHE A 185 14.60 -2.88 11.55
CA PHE A 185 15.32 -4.14 11.53
C PHE A 185 15.49 -4.67 10.09
N GLU A 186 14.42 -4.69 9.33
CA GLU A 186 14.45 -5.14 7.94
C GLU A 186 15.35 -4.26 7.06
N ALA A 187 15.34 -2.95 7.26
CA ALA A 187 16.20 -2.02 6.52
C ALA A 187 17.69 -2.30 6.73
N VAL A 188 18.05 -2.85 7.89
CA VAL A 188 19.43 -3.29 8.20
C VAL A 188 19.71 -4.65 7.56
N LEU A 189 18.79 -5.63 7.69
CA LEU A 189 18.96 -6.95 7.05
C LEU A 189 19.23 -6.84 5.55
N ARG A 190 18.55 -5.91 4.87
CA ARG A 190 18.73 -5.66 3.43
C ARG A 190 20.11 -5.15 3.04
N LYS A 191 20.90 -4.67 4.00
CA LYS A 191 22.23 -4.07 3.76
C LYS A 191 23.38 -4.99 4.19
N LEU A 192 23.10 -5.95 5.07
CA LEU A 192 24.10 -6.89 5.55
C LEU A 192 24.43 -7.92 4.49
N SER A 193 25.69 -8.29 4.43
CA SER A 193 26.17 -9.46 3.71
C SER A 193 26.00 -10.72 4.56
N GLU A 194 25.90 -11.87 3.92
CA GLU A 194 25.81 -13.16 4.62
C GLU A 194 27.01 -13.35 5.56
N GLY A 195 26.75 -13.71 6.80
CA GLY A 195 27.72 -13.83 7.88
C GLY A 195 28.08 -12.51 8.58
N GLU A 196 27.62 -11.37 8.06
CA GLU A 196 27.91 -10.06 8.63
C GLU A 196 27.04 -9.75 9.85
N THR A 197 27.67 -9.10 10.84
CA THR A 197 27.01 -8.58 12.04
C THR A 197 27.04 -7.05 12.01
N THR A 198 25.97 -6.40 12.46
CA THR A 198 25.92 -4.93 12.55
C THR A 198 27.08 -4.40 13.40
N SER A 199 27.79 -3.40 12.89
CA SER A 199 28.85 -2.70 13.61
C SER A 199 28.33 -1.78 14.70
N GLU A 200 27.10 -1.27 14.51
CA GLU A 200 26.42 -0.36 15.43
C GLU A 200 25.07 -0.92 15.88
N PRO A 201 24.64 -0.61 17.13
CA PRO A 201 23.33 -0.99 17.61
C PRO A 201 22.20 -0.36 16.80
N VAL A 202 21.18 -1.16 16.46
CA VAL A 202 19.99 -0.75 15.71
C VAL A 202 18.85 -0.49 16.67
N LEU A 203 18.34 0.74 16.71
CA LEU A 203 17.20 1.09 17.54
C LEU A 203 15.88 0.75 16.81
N THR A 204 15.00 0.06 17.51
CA THR A 204 13.62 -0.22 17.08
C THR A 204 12.64 0.15 18.20
N ARG A 205 11.35 -0.05 17.97
CA ARG A 205 10.33 0.12 19.03
C ARG A 205 10.48 -0.84 20.22
N HIS A 206 11.28 -1.90 20.08
CA HIS A 206 11.50 -2.91 21.13
C HIS A 206 12.76 -2.65 21.95
N GLY A 207 13.66 -1.79 21.50
CA GLY A 207 14.95 -1.51 22.11
C GLY A 207 16.10 -1.54 21.09
N TYR A 208 17.31 -1.74 21.57
CA TYR A 208 18.53 -1.83 20.74
C TYR A 208 18.85 -3.27 20.39
N HIS A 209 19.22 -3.48 19.13
CA HIS A 209 19.56 -4.78 18.56
C HIS A 209 20.99 -4.77 18.01
N ILE A 210 21.69 -5.89 18.16
CA ILE A 210 22.78 -6.33 17.28
C ILE A 210 22.20 -7.44 16.40
N ILE A 211 22.37 -7.31 15.10
CA ILE A 211 21.78 -8.21 14.11
C ILE A 211 22.90 -8.86 13.32
N ARG A 212 22.80 -10.17 13.12
CA ARG A 212 23.67 -10.93 12.21
C ARG A 212 22.81 -11.56 11.13
N LEU A 213 23.21 -11.39 9.88
CA LEU A 213 22.64 -12.13 8.76
C LEU A 213 23.34 -13.48 8.64
N ASP A 214 22.62 -14.56 8.95
CA ASP A 214 23.20 -15.91 8.95
C ASP A 214 23.19 -16.53 7.54
N ALA A 215 22.10 -16.32 6.77
CA ALA A 215 21.99 -16.74 5.37
C ALA A 215 21.06 -15.82 4.60
N LEU A 216 21.28 -15.71 3.30
CA LEU A 216 20.47 -14.96 2.35
C LEU A 216 20.11 -15.83 1.15
N ALA A 217 18.84 -16.11 0.96
CA ALA A 217 18.33 -16.62 -0.31
C ALA A 217 17.77 -15.45 -1.12
N GLU A 218 18.53 -14.99 -2.11
CA GLU A 218 18.01 -13.98 -3.04
C GLU A 218 16.81 -14.53 -3.81
N GLY A 219 15.77 -13.71 -3.94
CA GLY A 219 14.62 -14.06 -4.74
C GLY A 219 15.03 -14.34 -6.20
N GLN A 220 14.39 -15.32 -6.82
CA GLN A 220 14.62 -15.68 -8.22
C GLN A 220 13.58 -15.05 -9.13
N VAL A 221 14.00 -14.66 -10.33
CA VAL A 221 13.06 -14.21 -11.38
C VAL A 221 12.21 -15.40 -11.80
N LEU A 222 10.90 -15.26 -11.64
CA LEU A 222 9.96 -16.31 -12.04
C LEU A 222 9.92 -16.43 -13.58
N PRO A 223 9.90 -17.67 -14.10
CA PRO A 223 9.74 -17.87 -15.53
C PRO A 223 8.38 -17.36 -16.01
N PHE A 224 8.30 -16.96 -17.27
CA PHE A 224 7.09 -16.41 -17.89
C PHE A 224 5.83 -17.23 -17.59
N GLU A 225 5.92 -18.55 -17.73
CA GLU A 225 4.77 -19.45 -17.54
C GLU A 225 4.20 -19.41 -16.12
N ALA A 226 5.04 -19.16 -15.11
CA ALA A 226 4.60 -19.06 -13.72
C ALA A 226 3.84 -17.75 -13.41
N VAL A 227 4.05 -16.69 -14.21
CA VAL A 227 3.46 -15.38 -13.97
C VAL A 227 2.49 -14.92 -15.06
N ARG A 228 2.33 -15.70 -16.12
CA ARG A 228 1.53 -15.40 -17.31
C ARG A 228 0.10 -14.96 -16.95
N SER A 229 -0.60 -15.72 -16.12
CA SER A 229 -1.98 -15.40 -15.73
C SER A 229 -2.05 -14.09 -14.95
N LYS A 230 -1.14 -13.88 -14.00
CA LYS A 230 -1.08 -12.64 -13.22
C LYS A 230 -0.81 -11.41 -14.09
N ILE A 231 0.03 -11.56 -15.11
CA ILE A 231 0.30 -10.47 -16.05
C ILE A 231 -0.95 -10.19 -16.89
N ALA A 232 -1.61 -11.22 -17.42
CA ALA A 232 -2.84 -11.07 -18.18
C ALA A 232 -3.92 -10.34 -17.36
N GLU A 233 -4.20 -10.80 -16.15
CA GLU A 233 -5.17 -10.17 -15.24
C GLU A 233 -4.82 -8.70 -14.93
N ALA A 234 -3.53 -8.40 -14.69
CA ALA A 234 -3.09 -7.03 -14.44
C ALA A 234 -3.25 -6.13 -15.69
N MET A 235 -2.97 -6.65 -16.88
CA MET A 235 -3.17 -5.94 -18.15
C MET A 235 -4.65 -5.69 -18.43
N GLU A 236 -5.51 -6.69 -18.24
CA GLU A 236 -6.96 -6.55 -18.40
C GLU A 236 -7.52 -5.50 -17.43
N LYS A 237 -7.12 -5.58 -16.15
CA LYS A 237 -7.54 -4.59 -15.14
C LYS A 237 -7.07 -3.18 -15.49
N ALA A 238 -5.85 -3.03 -15.98
CA ALA A 238 -5.32 -1.72 -16.39
C ALA A 238 -6.04 -1.17 -17.62
N ALA A 239 -6.32 -2.03 -18.61
CA ALA A 239 -7.08 -1.67 -19.79
C ALA A 239 -8.53 -1.27 -19.41
N TRP A 240 -9.19 -2.05 -18.56
CA TRP A 240 -10.52 -1.73 -18.08
C TRP A 240 -10.56 -0.39 -17.33
N ALA A 241 -9.61 -0.15 -16.44
CA ALA A 241 -9.53 1.10 -15.68
C ALA A 241 -9.25 2.31 -16.60
N LYS A 242 -8.54 2.11 -17.72
CA LYS A 242 -8.32 3.15 -18.72
C LYS A 242 -9.62 3.45 -19.46
N GLU A 243 -10.29 2.44 -20.01
CA GLU A 243 -11.53 2.62 -20.76
C GLU A 243 -12.65 3.21 -19.87
N ALA A 244 -12.73 2.79 -18.60
CA ALA A 244 -13.68 3.37 -17.63
C ALA A 244 -13.39 4.86 -17.39
N ARG A 245 -12.13 5.27 -17.28
CA ARG A 245 -11.76 6.69 -17.18
C ARG A 245 -12.12 7.45 -18.45
N ASP A 246 -11.77 6.91 -19.61
CA ASP A 246 -12.07 7.54 -20.90
C ASP A 246 -13.61 7.73 -21.07
N PHE A 247 -14.41 6.77 -20.62
CA PHE A 247 -15.86 6.87 -20.57
C PHE A 247 -16.35 8.00 -19.62
N VAL A 248 -15.81 8.05 -18.39
CA VAL A 248 -16.14 9.13 -17.44
C VAL A 248 -15.73 10.49 -18.00
N ASP A 249 -14.55 10.60 -18.59
CA ASP A 249 -14.06 11.85 -19.21
C ASP A 249 -14.97 12.33 -20.34
N GLN A 250 -15.54 11.40 -21.12
CA GLN A 250 -16.51 11.72 -22.16
C GLN A 250 -17.82 12.26 -21.56
N LEU A 251 -18.31 11.65 -20.48
CA LEU A 251 -19.49 12.13 -19.77
C LEU A 251 -19.27 13.54 -19.20
N VAL A 252 -18.12 13.77 -18.54
CA VAL A 252 -17.77 15.09 -17.98
C VAL A 252 -17.66 16.15 -19.07
N LYS A 253 -17.05 15.84 -20.24
CA LYS A 253 -16.93 16.77 -21.36
C LYS A 253 -18.28 17.11 -22.04
N GLY A 254 -19.23 16.18 -21.97
CA GLY A 254 -20.57 16.37 -22.56
C GLY A 254 -21.58 16.98 -21.61
N ALA A 255 -21.25 17.15 -20.34
CA ALA A 255 -22.18 17.60 -19.30
C ALA A 255 -22.07 19.09 -19.01
N ASP A 256 -23.19 19.68 -18.55
CA ASP A 256 -23.22 21.02 -17.95
C ASP A 256 -23.03 20.88 -16.42
N ILE A 257 -21.85 21.33 -15.92
CA ILE A 257 -21.46 21.18 -14.53
C ILE A 257 -21.05 22.53 -13.96
N GLU A 258 -21.78 22.98 -12.93
CA GLU A 258 -21.43 24.17 -12.17
C GLU A 258 -20.95 23.77 -10.76
N GLY A 259 -19.98 24.50 -10.22
CA GLY A 259 -19.47 24.30 -8.85
C GLY A 259 -18.38 23.23 -8.69
N ALA A 260 -18.03 22.47 -9.73
CA ALA A 260 -16.91 21.53 -9.75
C ALA A 260 -15.75 22.06 -10.62
N ASP A 261 -14.52 21.62 -10.32
CA ASP A 261 -13.31 22.01 -11.06
C ASP A 261 -12.47 20.77 -11.39
N PHE A 262 -12.53 20.34 -12.65
CA PHE A 262 -11.80 19.17 -13.16
C PHE A 262 -10.44 19.52 -13.75
N SER A 263 -9.98 20.77 -13.69
CA SER A 263 -8.70 21.21 -14.28
C SER A 263 -7.46 20.69 -13.52
N MET A 264 -7.65 20.07 -12.37
CA MET A 264 -6.59 19.57 -11.47
C MET A 264 -6.62 18.05 -11.23
N VAL A 265 -7.24 17.29 -12.11
CA VAL A 265 -7.30 15.81 -12.01
C VAL A 265 -6.26 15.18 -12.94
#